data_aef64e5de3d10d72e792a6962817277a
#
_entry.id   aef64e5de3d10d72e792a6962817277a
#
_cell.length_a   1.000
_cell.length_b   1.000
_cell.length_c   1.000
_cell.angle_alpha   90.00
_cell.angle_beta   90.00
_cell.angle_gamma   90.00
#
_symmetry.space_group_name_H-M   'P 1'
#
loop_
_entity.id
_entity.type
_entity.pdbx_description
1 polymer ?
#
loop_
_entity_poly.entity_id
_entity_poly.type
_entity_poly.pdbx_seq_one_letter_code
_entity_poly.pdbx_strand_id
1 'polypeptide(L)'
;MNRQTKVTNKKTHAMLSFTQADLAAMDKIYRLNLINSITGYKSANLMGTRSVTGTDNVAIFSSVTHLGSDPAMLGFVLRPTTVPRHTYQNLKTTGIFSVNHVHAGQIADAHHTSAKYPDHVSEFDQTRLTPETHEGWDIPFVKEAPVQLACRYLNEYAIKENGTLLVVASIEKIFLQKTLLMEDGWVRLDLGDVVTINGLDGYAKPTLLDRFAYARPKQ
;
A
#
# COMPACT_ATOMS: atom_id res chain seq x y z
N MET A 1 -48.56 33.52 -16.80
CA MET A 1 -47.14 33.09 -17.03
C MET A 1 -46.37 33.21 -15.73
N ASN A 2 -46.28 32.13 -14.97
CA ASN A 2 -45.57 32.10 -13.66
C ASN A 2 -44.14 31.59 -13.91
N ARG A 3 -43.15 32.48 -13.79
CA ARG A 3 -41.73 32.08 -13.77
C ARG A 3 -41.41 31.56 -12.39
N GLN A 4 -41.33 30.26 -12.25
CA GLN A 4 -40.73 29.65 -11.05
C GLN A 4 -39.19 29.84 -11.12
N THR A 5 -38.70 30.71 -10.24
CA THR A 5 -37.25 30.87 -10.00
C THR A 5 -36.76 29.63 -9.27
N LYS A 6 -35.99 28.78 -9.97
CA LYS A 6 -35.24 27.68 -9.33
C LYS A 6 -34.18 28.29 -8.41
N VAL A 7 -34.43 28.27 -7.12
CA VAL A 7 -33.41 28.53 -6.10
C VAL A 7 -32.45 27.33 -6.07
N THR A 8 -31.32 27.45 -6.71
CA THR A 8 -30.22 26.49 -6.56
C THR A 8 -29.60 26.69 -5.20
N ASN A 9 -29.93 25.81 -4.26
CA ASN A 9 -29.37 25.79 -2.92
C ASN A 9 -27.89 25.33 -3.07
N LYS A 10 -26.94 26.26 -3.28
CA LYS A 10 -25.51 26.00 -3.18
C LYS A 10 -25.23 25.67 -1.71
N LYS A 11 -25.07 24.37 -1.38
CA LYS A 11 -24.50 23.96 -0.10
C LYS A 11 -23.11 24.57 -0.02
N THR A 12 -22.95 25.65 0.71
CA THR A 12 -21.65 26.19 1.10
C THR A 12 -21.04 25.19 2.08
N HIS A 13 -20.06 24.41 1.61
CA HIS A 13 -19.28 23.55 2.50
C HIS A 13 -18.40 24.43 3.36
N ALA A 14 -18.68 24.49 4.67
CA ALA A 14 -17.81 25.16 5.62
C ALA A 14 -16.43 24.44 5.64
N MET A 15 -15.36 25.21 5.48
CA MET A 15 -14.01 24.70 5.58
C MET A 15 -13.52 24.81 7.01
N LEU A 16 -12.90 23.74 7.52
CA LEU A 16 -12.14 23.77 8.77
C LEU A 16 -10.67 24.06 8.44
N SER A 17 -9.99 24.79 9.31
CA SER A 17 -8.56 25.04 9.21
C SER A 17 -7.87 24.72 10.52
N PHE A 18 -6.67 24.17 10.43
CA PHE A 18 -5.83 23.82 11.57
C PHE A 18 -4.43 24.36 11.32
N THR A 19 -3.90 25.13 12.27
CA THR A 19 -2.51 25.57 12.28
C THR A 19 -1.60 24.49 12.84
N GLN A 20 -0.29 24.69 12.73
CA GLN A 20 0.68 23.80 13.36
C GLN A 20 0.51 23.74 14.88
N ALA A 21 0.16 24.85 15.51
CA ALA A 21 -0.11 24.92 16.95
C ALA A 21 -1.35 24.10 17.31
N ASP A 22 -2.42 24.18 16.51
CA ASP A 22 -3.63 23.38 16.72
C ASP A 22 -3.32 21.88 16.61
N LEU A 23 -2.53 21.48 15.58
CA LEU A 23 -2.12 20.09 15.41
C LEU A 23 -1.27 19.58 16.58
N ALA A 24 -0.38 20.43 17.13
CA ALA A 24 0.43 20.08 18.30
C ALA A 24 -0.39 19.90 19.58
N ALA A 25 -1.45 20.68 19.73
CA ALA A 25 -2.36 20.64 20.89
C ALA A 25 -3.40 19.52 20.84
N MET A 26 -3.59 18.87 19.68
CA MET A 26 -4.58 17.78 19.52
C MET A 26 -4.23 16.56 20.37
N ASP A 27 -5.28 15.85 20.80
CA ASP A 27 -5.13 14.50 21.32
C ASP A 27 -4.35 13.62 20.34
N LYS A 28 -3.51 12.75 20.89
CA LYS A 28 -2.60 11.91 20.11
C LYS A 28 -3.34 11.07 19.06
N ILE A 29 -4.45 10.44 19.44
CA ILE A 29 -5.20 9.53 18.53
C ILE A 29 -5.94 10.35 17.48
N TYR A 30 -6.56 11.46 17.87
CA TYR A 30 -7.23 12.36 16.93
C TYR A 30 -6.27 12.89 15.87
N ARG A 31 -5.10 13.40 16.27
CA ARG A 31 -4.05 13.87 15.37
C ARG A 31 -3.55 12.75 14.45
N LEU A 32 -3.32 11.54 14.99
CA LEU A 32 -2.88 10.39 14.22
C LEU A 32 -3.90 10.07 13.11
N ASN A 33 -5.18 9.99 13.44
CA ASN A 33 -6.24 9.70 12.48
C ASN A 33 -6.34 10.80 11.42
N LEU A 34 -6.35 12.06 11.83
CA LEU A 34 -6.42 13.22 10.92
C LEU A 34 -5.26 13.20 9.93
N ILE A 35 -4.02 13.14 10.42
CA ILE A 35 -2.82 13.24 9.56
C ILE A 35 -2.69 12.03 8.64
N ASN A 36 -2.99 10.82 9.11
CA ASN A 36 -2.91 9.64 8.25
C ASN A 36 -3.99 9.60 7.16
N SER A 37 -5.16 10.20 7.40
CA SER A 37 -6.29 10.17 6.46
C SER A 37 -6.28 11.31 5.44
N ILE A 38 -5.84 12.52 5.81
CA ILE A 38 -5.85 13.68 4.90
C ILE A 38 -4.89 13.55 3.72
N THR A 39 -3.92 12.66 3.79
CA THR A 39 -2.98 12.40 2.69
C THR A 39 -3.60 11.60 1.55
N GLY A 40 -4.87 11.24 1.66
CA GLY A 40 -5.64 10.56 0.63
C GLY A 40 -5.49 9.05 0.64
N TYR A 41 -6.10 8.42 -0.37
CA TYR A 41 -6.04 6.98 -0.55
C TYR A 41 -4.66 6.52 -1.00
N LYS A 42 -4.21 5.42 -0.42
CA LYS A 42 -2.91 4.78 -0.71
C LYS A 42 -3.14 3.35 -1.15
N SER A 43 -2.16 2.75 -1.84
CA SER A 43 -2.20 1.34 -2.18
C SER A 43 -2.25 0.45 -0.92
N ALA A 44 -3.01 -0.64 -0.96
CA ALA A 44 -3.01 -1.67 0.05
C ALA A 44 -2.19 -2.86 -0.44
N ASN A 45 -1.09 -3.18 0.25
CA ASN A 45 -0.17 -4.24 -0.17
C ASN A 45 0.20 -5.12 1.00
N LEU A 46 0.26 -6.42 0.77
CA LEU A 46 0.86 -7.40 1.66
C LEU A 46 2.30 -7.65 1.20
N MET A 47 3.27 -7.41 2.08
CA MET A 47 4.68 -7.70 1.81
C MET A 47 5.04 -9.03 2.43
N GLY A 48 5.44 -10.00 1.59
CA GLY A 48 5.91 -11.31 2.01
C GLY A 48 7.43 -11.34 2.09
N THR A 49 7.95 -11.87 3.19
CA THR A 49 9.38 -12.10 3.42
C THR A 49 9.59 -13.44 4.10
N ARG A 50 10.80 -13.99 4.02
CA ARG A 50 11.19 -15.21 4.74
C ARG A 50 12.42 -14.93 5.58
N SER A 51 12.41 -15.41 6.81
CA SER A 51 13.59 -15.35 7.67
C SER A 51 14.66 -16.35 7.21
N VAL A 52 15.89 -16.19 7.67
CA VAL A 52 16.97 -17.15 7.41
C VAL A 52 16.72 -18.53 8.04
N THR A 53 15.83 -18.61 9.01
CA THR A 53 15.39 -19.87 9.64
C THR A 53 14.21 -20.52 8.92
N GLY A 54 13.70 -19.90 7.85
CA GLY A 54 12.60 -20.43 7.03
C GLY A 54 11.21 -20.00 7.48
N THR A 55 11.07 -19.12 8.48
CA THR A 55 9.77 -18.62 8.91
C THR A 55 9.25 -17.59 7.91
N ASP A 56 8.05 -17.82 7.39
CA ASP A 56 7.34 -16.87 6.53
C ASP A 56 6.73 -15.74 7.35
N ASN A 57 6.80 -14.52 6.83
CA ASN A 57 6.20 -13.34 7.39
C ASN A 57 5.42 -12.58 6.32
N VAL A 58 4.25 -12.10 6.66
CA VAL A 58 3.46 -11.24 5.79
C VAL A 58 2.91 -10.05 6.58
N ALA A 59 3.07 -8.84 6.05
CA ALA A 59 2.65 -7.62 6.73
C ALA A 59 1.99 -6.64 5.77
N ILE A 60 0.94 -5.94 6.25
CA ILE A 60 0.24 -4.90 5.49
C ILE A 60 1.06 -3.61 5.40
N PHE A 61 1.20 -3.07 4.19
CA PHE A 61 1.84 -1.79 3.90
C PHE A 61 0.93 -0.90 3.04
N SER A 62 0.84 0.38 3.42
CA SER A 62 0.11 1.40 2.67
C SER A 62 1.01 2.49 2.09
N SER A 63 2.32 2.28 2.10
CA SER A 63 3.31 3.27 1.65
C SER A 63 4.05 2.88 0.38
N VAL A 64 3.69 1.76 -0.26
CA VAL A 64 4.32 1.33 -1.52
C VAL A 64 3.97 2.33 -2.62
N THR A 65 4.99 2.83 -3.30
CA THR A 65 4.85 3.81 -4.38
C THR A 65 5.80 3.51 -5.54
N HIS A 66 5.39 3.89 -6.74
CA HIS A 66 6.21 3.84 -7.94
C HIS A 66 7.35 4.86 -7.85
N LEU A 67 8.57 4.47 -8.24
CA LEU A 67 9.75 5.35 -8.33
C LEU A 67 10.28 5.50 -9.75
N GLY A 68 10.15 4.48 -10.58
CA GLY A 68 10.66 4.51 -11.95
C GLY A 68 10.17 3.31 -12.76
N SER A 69 10.11 3.48 -14.10
CA SER A 69 9.75 2.41 -15.04
C SER A 69 10.96 1.89 -15.83
N ASP A 70 12.05 2.65 -15.89
CA ASP A 70 13.30 2.25 -16.51
C ASP A 70 14.48 2.87 -15.74
N PRO A 71 15.11 2.10 -14.84
CA PRO A 71 14.76 0.76 -14.41
C PRO A 71 13.44 0.69 -13.62
N ALA A 72 12.79 -0.48 -13.62
CA ALA A 72 11.54 -0.71 -12.90
C ALA A 72 11.79 -0.73 -11.39
N MET A 73 11.30 0.28 -10.67
CA MET A 73 11.56 0.47 -9.24
C MET A 73 10.31 0.88 -8.47
N LEU A 74 10.27 0.45 -7.24
CA LEU A 74 9.31 0.92 -6.22
C LEU A 74 10.04 1.35 -4.94
N GLY A 75 9.34 2.14 -4.13
CA GLY A 75 9.77 2.47 -2.78
C GLY A 75 8.65 2.30 -1.78
N PHE A 76 9.00 2.21 -0.52
CA PHE A 76 8.04 2.22 0.58
C PHE A 76 8.68 2.78 1.85
N VAL A 77 7.83 3.29 2.74
CA VAL A 77 8.29 3.86 4.01
C VAL A 77 8.13 2.83 5.12
N LEU A 78 9.24 2.56 5.81
CA LEU A 78 9.26 1.81 7.06
C LEU A 78 9.16 2.76 8.25
N ARG A 79 8.31 2.38 9.21
CA ARG A 79 8.26 3.06 10.52
C ARG A 79 9.61 2.92 11.24
N PRO A 80 9.90 3.79 12.23
CA PRO A 80 11.15 3.72 12.96
C PRO A 80 11.47 2.31 13.45
N THR A 81 12.75 1.92 13.33
CA THR A 81 13.26 0.59 13.69
C THR A 81 13.65 0.49 15.18
N THR A 82 13.18 1.42 16.00
CA THR A 82 13.34 1.39 17.47
C THR A 82 12.68 0.20 18.12
N VAL A 83 11.80 -0.50 17.40
CA VAL A 83 11.24 -1.80 17.75
C VAL A 83 11.52 -2.78 16.60
N PRO A 84 11.67 -4.09 16.88
CA PRO A 84 11.90 -5.11 15.87
C PRO A 84 10.83 -5.05 14.77
N ARG A 85 11.25 -5.21 13.50
CA ARG A 85 10.39 -5.25 12.32
C ARG A 85 10.81 -6.45 11.48
N HIS A 86 10.07 -7.55 11.57
CA HIS A 86 10.43 -8.82 10.95
C HIS A 86 10.60 -8.66 9.42
N THR A 87 9.66 -7.99 8.75
CA THR A 87 9.78 -7.67 7.33
C THR A 87 11.10 -6.98 6.99
N TYR A 88 11.51 -5.98 7.78
CA TYR A 88 12.76 -5.25 7.55
C TYR A 88 13.98 -6.12 7.80
N GLN A 89 14.01 -6.87 8.90
CA GLN A 89 15.11 -7.78 9.23
C GLN A 89 15.30 -8.81 8.12
N ASN A 90 14.20 -9.42 7.68
CA ASN A 90 14.22 -10.44 6.62
C ASN A 90 14.73 -9.85 5.30
N LEU A 91 14.18 -8.73 4.83
CA LEU A 91 14.60 -8.12 3.58
C LEU A 91 16.06 -7.62 3.60
N LYS A 92 16.57 -7.18 4.76
CA LYS A 92 18.00 -6.79 4.89
C LYS A 92 18.92 -8.01 4.81
N THR A 93 18.48 -9.14 5.32
CA THR A 93 19.29 -10.35 5.37
C THR A 93 19.22 -11.13 4.06
N THR A 94 18.02 -11.27 3.47
CA THR A 94 17.82 -12.08 2.26
C THR A 94 17.92 -11.25 0.98
N GLY A 95 17.71 -9.95 1.05
CA GLY A 95 17.73 -9.03 -0.10
C GLY A 95 16.51 -9.13 -1.01
N ILE A 96 15.54 -10.00 -0.71
CA ILE A 96 14.36 -10.24 -1.56
C ILE A 96 13.07 -10.23 -0.75
N PHE A 97 11.97 -9.84 -1.40
CA PHE A 97 10.64 -9.80 -0.81
C PHE A 97 9.57 -9.77 -1.91
N SER A 98 8.33 -10.11 -1.54
CA SER A 98 7.19 -9.96 -2.43
C SER A 98 6.31 -8.77 -2.05
N VAL A 99 5.64 -8.19 -3.05
CA VAL A 99 4.58 -7.20 -2.86
C VAL A 99 3.32 -7.73 -3.53
N ASN A 100 2.25 -7.90 -2.76
CA ASN A 100 1.02 -8.53 -3.21
C ASN A 100 -0.13 -7.55 -3.00
N HIS A 101 -0.87 -7.23 -4.07
CA HIS A 101 -2.00 -6.30 -3.98
C HIS A 101 -3.17 -6.96 -3.24
N VAL A 102 -3.74 -6.25 -2.27
CA VAL A 102 -4.89 -6.72 -1.50
C VAL A 102 -6.17 -6.54 -2.31
N HIS A 103 -6.97 -7.59 -2.44
CA HIS A 103 -8.31 -7.49 -3.00
C HIS A 103 -9.39 -7.48 -1.90
N ALA A 104 -10.61 -7.08 -2.26
CA ALA A 104 -11.70 -6.86 -1.31
C ALA A 104 -12.01 -8.05 -0.39
N GLY A 105 -11.84 -9.29 -0.89
CA GLY A 105 -12.07 -10.51 -0.11
C GLY A 105 -11.04 -10.79 0.99
N GLN A 106 -9.88 -10.10 0.97
CA GLN A 106 -8.77 -10.33 1.90
C GLN A 106 -8.62 -9.23 2.96
N ILE A 107 -9.47 -8.18 2.96
CA ILE A 107 -9.29 -6.98 3.79
C ILE A 107 -9.11 -7.31 5.28
N ALA A 108 -9.97 -8.15 5.84
CA ALA A 108 -9.94 -8.46 7.28
C ALA A 108 -8.63 -9.16 7.67
N ASP A 109 -8.20 -10.14 6.88
CA ASP A 109 -6.97 -10.89 7.11
C ASP A 109 -5.74 -10.01 6.86
N ALA A 110 -5.74 -9.23 5.78
CA ALA A 110 -4.67 -8.27 5.48
C ALA A 110 -4.51 -7.23 6.61
N HIS A 111 -5.60 -6.68 7.12
CA HIS A 111 -5.56 -5.75 8.25
C HIS A 111 -5.00 -6.42 9.51
N HIS A 112 -5.39 -7.66 9.76
CA HIS A 112 -4.93 -8.43 10.92
C HIS A 112 -3.41 -8.67 10.93
N THR A 113 -2.74 -8.72 9.78
CA THR A 113 -1.27 -8.82 9.71
C THR A 113 -0.54 -7.61 10.31
N SER A 114 -1.24 -6.53 10.69
CA SER A 114 -0.69 -5.40 11.44
C SER A 114 -0.49 -5.70 12.93
N ALA A 115 -1.04 -6.79 13.44
CA ALA A 115 -0.86 -7.24 14.83
C ALA A 115 0.61 -7.60 15.09
N LYS A 116 1.03 -7.49 16.35
CA LYS A 116 2.40 -7.79 16.75
C LYS A 116 2.49 -9.24 17.20
N TYR A 117 3.12 -10.07 16.39
CA TYR A 117 3.45 -11.44 16.74
C TYR A 117 4.94 -11.58 17.09
N PRO A 118 5.33 -12.60 17.87
CA PRO A 118 6.73 -13.00 18.01
C PRO A 118 7.34 -13.43 16.66
N ASP A 119 8.65 -13.39 16.53
CA ASP A 119 9.40 -13.65 15.29
C ASP A 119 9.27 -15.10 14.75
N HIS A 120 8.89 -16.04 15.62
CA HIS A 120 8.65 -17.44 15.26
C HIS A 120 7.20 -17.73 14.87
N VAL A 121 6.31 -16.72 14.91
CA VAL A 121 4.90 -16.85 14.55
C VAL A 121 4.66 -16.15 13.21
N SER A 122 4.23 -16.92 12.22
CA SER A 122 3.85 -16.39 10.92
C SER A 122 2.43 -15.79 10.96
N GLU A 123 2.24 -14.61 10.38
CA GLU A 123 0.90 -14.03 10.22
C GLU A 123 0.03 -14.88 9.27
N PHE A 124 0.63 -15.68 8.40
CA PHE A 124 -0.12 -16.66 7.59
C PHE A 124 -0.85 -17.68 8.48
N ASP A 125 -0.23 -18.12 9.59
CA ASP A 125 -0.84 -19.07 10.53
C ASP A 125 -1.96 -18.44 11.38
N GLN A 126 -2.03 -17.11 11.43
CA GLN A 126 -2.97 -16.35 12.24
C GLN A 126 -4.10 -15.73 11.41
N THR A 127 -4.10 -15.95 10.11
CA THR A 127 -5.07 -15.44 9.15
C THR A 127 -5.50 -16.54 8.19
N ARG A 128 -6.44 -16.23 7.30
CA ARG A 128 -6.83 -17.14 6.20
C ARG A 128 -6.00 -16.92 4.94
N LEU A 129 -5.00 -16.03 4.99
CA LEU A 129 -4.08 -15.83 3.88
C LEU A 129 -3.27 -17.11 3.67
N THR A 130 -3.13 -17.52 2.42
CA THR A 130 -2.38 -18.72 2.05
C THR A 130 -1.09 -18.29 1.36
N PRO A 131 0.08 -18.74 1.84
CA PRO A 131 1.32 -18.51 1.11
C PRO A 131 1.37 -19.36 -0.16
N GLU A 132 1.99 -18.84 -1.21
CA GLU A 132 2.42 -19.60 -2.37
C GLU A 132 3.85 -19.21 -2.76
N THR A 133 4.52 -20.07 -3.50
CA THR A 133 5.89 -19.86 -3.98
C THR A 133 5.93 -19.86 -5.48
N HIS A 134 6.86 -19.11 -6.07
CA HIS A 134 7.14 -19.12 -7.49
C HIS A 134 8.57 -19.59 -7.73
N GLU A 135 8.79 -20.31 -8.82
CA GLU A 135 10.11 -20.83 -9.18
C GLU A 135 11.17 -19.72 -9.25
N GLY A 136 12.30 -19.95 -8.60
CA GLY A 136 13.41 -19.01 -8.49
C GLY A 136 13.27 -17.96 -7.38
N TRP A 137 12.20 -18.01 -6.57
CA TRP A 137 11.94 -17.04 -5.50
C TRP A 137 11.63 -17.74 -4.16
N ASP A 138 12.62 -17.78 -3.27
CA ASP A 138 12.48 -18.37 -1.94
C ASP A 138 11.88 -17.37 -0.94
N ILE A 139 10.69 -16.89 -1.26
CA ILE A 139 9.88 -15.96 -0.46
C ILE A 139 8.40 -16.32 -0.59
N PRO A 140 7.56 -16.04 0.41
CA PRO A 140 6.13 -16.23 0.27
C PRO A 140 5.50 -15.11 -0.59
N PHE A 141 4.62 -15.51 -1.49
CA PHE A 141 3.63 -14.66 -2.12
C PHE A 141 2.28 -14.93 -1.47
N VAL A 142 1.33 -14.02 -1.62
CA VAL A 142 -0.03 -14.23 -1.11
C VAL A 142 -0.89 -14.78 -2.23
N LYS A 143 -1.35 -16.01 -2.07
CA LYS A 143 -2.24 -16.68 -3.03
C LYS A 143 -3.49 -15.84 -3.28
N GLU A 144 -3.99 -15.88 -4.52
CA GLU A 144 -5.14 -15.12 -4.99
C GLU A 144 -4.93 -13.59 -5.09
N ALA A 145 -3.80 -13.04 -4.68
CA ALA A 145 -3.51 -11.64 -4.94
C ALA A 145 -3.52 -11.38 -6.45
N PRO A 146 -4.29 -10.39 -6.94
CA PRO A 146 -4.46 -10.18 -8.38
C PRO A 146 -3.19 -9.69 -9.09
N VAL A 147 -2.27 -9.09 -8.34
CA VAL A 147 -0.92 -8.71 -8.79
C VAL A 147 0.06 -9.05 -7.68
N GLN A 148 1.16 -9.70 -8.07
CA GLN A 148 2.26 -10.05 -7.18
C GLN A 148 3.57 -9.61 -7.83
N LEU A 149 4.43 -8.96 -7.07
CA LEU A 149 5.73 -8.50 -7.52
C LEU A 149 6.82 -9.21 -6.73
N ALA A 150 7.80 -9.78 -7.42
CA ALA A 150 9.05 -10.21 -6.82
C ALA A 150 10.03 -9.03 -6.87
N CYS A 151 10.54 -8.63 -5.72
CA CYS A 151 11.35 -7.43 -5.57
C CYS A 151 12.70 -7.75 -4.93
N ARG A 152 13.71 -6.93 -5.28
CA ARG A 152 15.03 -6.95 -4.65
C ARG A 152 15.31 -5.61 -3.97
N TYR A 153 15.74 -5.68 -2.72
CA TYR A 153 16.23 -4.52 -1.98
C TYR A 153 17.47 -3.93 -2.67
N LEU A 154 17.47 -2.63 -2.89
CA LEU A 154 18.60 -1.90 -3.47
C LEU A 154 19.28 -1.00 -2.45
N ASN A 155 18.51 -0.14 -1.79
CA ASN A 155 19.04 0.86 -0.87
C ASN A 155 17.95 1.38 0.08
N GLU A 156 18.37 2.17 1.07
CA GLU A 156 17.46 2.88 1.98
C GLU A 156 18.00 4.25 2.35
N TYR A 157 17.11 5.17 2.62
CA TYR A 157 17.41 6.53 3.02
C TYR A 157 16.71 6.86 4.34
N ALA A 158 17.49 7.31 5.33
CA ALA A 158 16.93 7.73 6.61
C ALA A 158 16.22 9.09 6.46
N ILE A 159 14.97 9.15 6.85
CA ILE A 159 14.21 10.39 6.99
C ILE A 159 14.42 10.86 8.44
N LYS A 160 15.42 11.73 8.63
CA LYS A 160 15.89 12.16 9.96
C LYS A 160 14.82 12.91 10.76
N GLU A 161 13.88 13.56 10.07
CA GLU A 161 12.82 14.38 10.65
C GLU A 161 11.85 13.56 11.52
N ASN A 162 11.68 12.28 11.24
CA ASN A 162 10.75 11.42 11.96
C ASN A 162 11.29 10.01 12.27
N GLY A 163 12.55 9.74 11.89
CA GLY A 163 13.22 8.46 12.15
C GLY A 163 12.72 7.29 11.28
N THR A 164 11.95 7.57 10.21
CA THR A 164 11.53 6.54 9.26
C THR A 164 12.61 6.24 8.21
N LEU A 165 12.44 5.14 7.49
CA LEU A 165 13.32 4.76 6.37
C LEU A 165 12.52 4.73 5.08
N LEU A 166 13.00 5.37 4.02
CA LEU A 166 12.55 5.15 2.66
C LEU A 166 13.39 4.02 2.07
N VAL A 167 12.76 2.87 1.85
CA VAL A 167 13.38 1.72 1.17
C VAL A 167 13.14 1.81 -0.32
N VAL A 168 14.18 1.51 -1.11
CA VAL A 168 14.15 1.47 -2.57
C VAL A 168 14.43 0.04 -3.02
N ALA A 169 13.64 -0.46 -3.97
CA ALA A 169 13.75 -1.80 -4.50
C ALA A 169 13.50 -1.84 -6.01
N SER A 170 14.17 -2.78 -6.70
CA SER A 170 13.84 -3.14 -8.08
C SER A 170 12.66 -4.12 -8.13
N ILE A 171 11.89 -4.03 -9.21
CA ILE A 171 10.89 -5.04 -9.57
C ILE A 171 11.56 -6.01 -10.54
N GLU A 172 11.77 -7.25 -10.09
CA GLU A 172 12.48 -8.27 -10.85
C GLU A 172 11.54 -9.17 -11.65
N LYS A 173 10.34 -9.43 -11.13
CA LYS A 173 9.32 -10.25 -11.79
C LYS A 173 7.92 -9.80 -11.40
N ILE A 174 7.00 -9.88 -12.34
CA ILE A 174 5.60 -9.52 -12.16
C ILE A 174 4.74 -10.75 -12.48
N PHE A 175 3.84 -11.08 -11.57
CA PHE A 175 2.79 -12.06 -11.77
C PHE A 175 1.46 -11.30 -11.66
N LEU A 176 0.60 -11.42 -12.64
CA LEU A 176 -0.71 -10.75 -12.63
C LEU A 176 -1.76 -11.58 -13.36
N GLN A 177 -2.99 -11.43 -12.94
CA GLN A 177 -4.12 -12.05 -13.61
C GLN A 177 -4.23 -11.49 -15.03
N LYS A 178 -4.26 -12.38 -16.04
CA LYS A 178 -4.26 -12.00 -17.47
C LYS A 178 -5.38 -11.02 -17.83
N THR A 179 -6.54 -11.15 -17.17
CA THR A 179 -7.72 -10.30 -17.39
C THR A 179 -7.53 -8.84 -17.00
N LEU A 180 -6.49 -8.52 -16.23
CA LEU A 180 -6.20 -7.15 -15.78
C LEU A 180 -5.31 -6.39 -16.75
N LEU A 181 -4.56 -7.10 -17.61
CA LEU A 181 -3.60 -6.47 -18.52
C LEU A 181 -4.29 -6.03 -19.81
N MET A 182 -4.24 -4.74 -20.10
CA MET A 182 -4.74 -4.17 -21.36
C MET A 182 -3.67 -4.26 -22.44
N GLU A 183 -4.07 -4.12 -23.71
CA GLU A 183 -3.20 -4.22 -24.89
C GLU A 183 -2.04 -3.22 -24.90
N ASP A 184 -2.24 -2.05 -24.27
CA ASP A 184 -1.22 -1.00 -24.17
C ASP A 184 -0.33 -1.12 -22.92
N GLY A 185 -0.43 -2.24 -22.18
CA GLY A 185 0.36 -2.51 -20.99
C GLY A 185 -0.22 -1.93 -19.69
N TRP A 186 -1.35 -1.23 -19.76
CA TRP A 186 -2.01 -0.71 -18.55
C TRP A 186 -2.72 -1.82 -17.77
N VAL A 187 -2.61 -1.78 -16.43
CA VAL A 187 -3.22 -2.79 -15.55
C VAL A 187 -4.49 -2.23 -14.91
N ARG A 188 -5.63 -2.85 -15.18
CA ARG A 188 -6.96 -2.54 -14.65
C ARG A 188 -7.14 -3.13 -13.25
N LEU A 189 -6.58 -2.47 -12.23
CA LEU A 189 -6.63 -2.93 -10.84
C LEU A 189 -8.07 -3.01 -10.28
N ASP A 190 -8.97 -2.17 -10.77
CA ASP A 190 -10.39 -2.18 -10.44
C ASP A 190 -11.10 -3.47 -10.84
N LEU A 191 -10.67 -4.12 -11.95
CA LEU A 191 -11.21 -5.43 -12.38
C LEU A 191 -10.75 -6.59 -11.48
N GLY A 192 -9.68 -6.43 -10.74
CA GLY A 192 -9.16 -7.40 -9.76
C GLY A 192 -9.66 -7.15 -8.33
N ASP A 193 -10.65 -6.27 -8.16
CA ASP A 193 -11.17 -5.88 -6.86
C ASP A 193 -10.09 -5.34 -5.89
N VAL A 194 -8.99 -4.80 -6.44
CA VAL A 194 -7.89 -4.24 -5.65
C VAL A 194 -8.39 -3.05 -4.84
N VAL A 195 -8.03 -3.04 -3.55
CA VAL A 195 -8.47 -2.02 -2.61
C VAL A 195 -7.39 -1.00 -2.29
N THR A 196 -7.80 0.13 -1.74
CA THR A 196 -6.96 1.21 -1.23
C THR A 196 -7.19 1.41 0.26
N ILE A 197 -6.24 2.05 0.94
CA ILE A 197 -6.33 2.40 2.36
C ILE A 197 -6.40 3.92 2.51
N ASN A 198 -7.37 4.40 3.30
CA ASN A 198 -7.39 5.75 3.85
C ASN A 198 -7.10 5.69 5.36
N GLY A 199 -6.20 6.52 5.83
CA GLY A 199 -5.72 6.41 7.20
C GLY A 199 -4.92 5.14 7.45
N LEU A 200 -5.23 4.44 8.53
CA LEU A 200 -4.58 3.20 8.95
C LEU A 200 -5.49 1.97 8.79
N ASP A 201 -6.80 2.17 8.71
CA ASP A 201 -7.83 1.14 8.87
C ASP A 201 -9.06 1.32 7.97
N GLY A 202 -9.15 2.41 7.20
CA GLY A 202 -10.24 2.66 6.27
C GLY A 202 -9.95 2.07 4.90
N TYR A 203 -10.61 0.99 4.51
CA TYR A 203 -10.45 0.38 3.18
C TYR A 203 -11.54 0.84 2.22
N ALA A 204 -11.16 1.10 0.97
CA ALA A 204 -12.08 1.45 -0.09
C ALA A 204 -11.77 0.68 -1.37
N LYS A 205 -12.81 0.31 -2.11
CA LYS A 205 -12.70 -0.22 -3.46
C LYS A 205 -12.79 0.94 -4.45
N PRO A 206 -11.72 1.27 -5.18
CA PRO A 206 -11.75 2.35 -6.17
C PRO A 206 -12.61 1.97 -7.37
N THR A 207 -13.27 2.97 -7.93
CA THR A 207 -13.98 2.87 -9.21
C THR A 207 -13.25 3.72 -10.22
N LEU A 208 -12.84 3.13 -11.34
CA LEU A 208 -12.28 3.90 -12.45
C LEU A 208 -13.36 4.80 -13.02
N LEU A 209 -13.12 6.11 -13.03
CA LEU A 209 -14.04 7.09 -13.60
C LEU A 209 -13.71 7.37 -15.07
N ASP A 210 -12.42 7.56 -15.35
CA ASP A 210 -11.95 7.84 -16.71
C ASP A 210 -10.45 7.61 -16.85
N ARG A 211 -9.95 7.48 -18.08
CA ARG A 211 -8.54 7.42 -18.44
C ARG A 211 -8.29 8.34 -19.61
N PHE A 212 -7.54 9.40 -19.39
CA PHE A 212 -7.28 10.43 -20.40
C PHE A 212 -6.02 10.12 -21.21
N ALA A 213 -6.00 10.58 -22.45
CA ALA A 213 -4.79 10.62 -23.26
C ALA A 213 -3.74 11.56 -22.62
N TYR A 214 -2.49 11.42 -23.03
CA TYR A 214 -1.41 12.31 -22.56
C TYR A 214 -1.75 13.78 -22.88
N ALA A 215 -1.75 14.61 -21.83
CA ALA A 215 -2.08 16.03 -21.97
C ALA A 215 -1.01 16.76 -22.79
N ARG A 216 -1.46 17.55 -23.76
CA ARG A 216 -0.61 18.45 -24.55
C ARG A 216 -1.06 19.89 -24.35
N PRO A 217 -0.18 20.90 -24.52
CA PRO A 217 -0.59 22.30 -24.52
C PRO A 217 -1.74 22.52 -25.52
N LYS A 218 -2.73 23.30 -25.11
CA LYS A 218 -3.79 23.75 -26.02
C LYS A 218 -3.17 24.71 -27.03
N GLN A 219 -3.42 24.48 -28.29
CA GLN A 219 -3.09 25.43 -29.37
C GLN A 219 -4.04 26.62 -29.30
#